data_682fd4745e2cbb38235612e1f59fad44
#
_entry.id   682fd4745e2cbb38235612e1f59fad44
#
_cell.length_a   1.000
_cell.length_b   1.000
_cell.length_c   1.000
_cell.angle_alpha   90.00
_cell.angle_beta   90.00
_cell.angle_gamma   90.00
#
_symmetry.space_group_name_H-M   'P 1'
#
loop_
_entity.id
_entity.type
_entity.pdbx_description
1 polymer ?
#
loop_
_entity_poly.entity_id
_entity_poly.type
_entity_poly.pdbx_seq_one_letter_code
_entity_poly.pdbx_strand_id
1 'polypeptide(L)'
;HSPNRRKDMMHKHKIPDELQKTPHWVVWRLVDPDGKKKKLPFDPVSGKPASPTDPQTWQAFDDALRACERDGYSGLGFVFSEDDPYCGIDLDHVRNPETGQFEPWARELIKRLDSYSELSPSGTGAHIIVRAKVPGTRRRKSDIEIYDAARYFCMTGERLEGMPRTVEE
;
A
#
# COMPACT_ATOMS: atom_id res chain seq x y z
N HIS A 1 9.91 -21.72 -8.31
CA HIS A 1 10.03 -20.40 -7.68
C HIS A 1 10.64 -19.43 -8.67
N SER A 2 9.84 -18.45 -9.13
CA SER A 2 10.37 -17.41 -9.98
C SER A 2 11.31 -16.50 -9.17
N PRO A 3 12.43 -16.04 -9.76
CA PRO A 3 13.34 -15.10 -9.10
C PRO A 3 12.64 -13.84 -8.60
N ASN A 4 11.53 -13.45 -9.23
CA ASN A 4 10.74 -12.29 -8.84
C ASN A 4 10.04 -12.45 -7.48
N ARG A 5 9.55 -13.67 -7.15
CA ARG A 5 8.89 -13.90 -5.86
C ARG A 5 9.80 -13.66 -4.66
N ARG A 6 11.06 -14.13 -4.74
CA ARG A 6 12.04 -13.92 -3.65
C ARG A 6 12.39 -12.45 -3.50
N LYS A 7 12.50 -11.72 -4.61
CA LYS A 7 12.82 -10.30 -4.61
C LYS A 7 11.66 -9.49 -4.01
N ASP A 8 10.43 -9.80 -4.41
CA ASP A 8 9.22 -9.17 -3.87
C ASP A 8 9.08 -9.41 -2.36
N MET A 9 9.39 -10.61 -1.91
CA MET A 9 9.36 -10.97 -0.48
C MET A 9 10.38 -10.20 0.35
N MET A 10 11.59 -9.94 -0.21
CA MET A 10 12.64 -9.19 0.49
C MET A 10 12.24 -7.72 0.73
N HIS A 11 11.48 -7.13 -0.19
CA HIS A 11 11.00 -5.74 -0.04
C HIS A 11 9.93 -5.62 1.03
N LYS A 12 9.08 -6.63 1.19
CA LYS A 12 7.97 -6.60 2.16
C LYS A 12 8.47 -6.46 3.59
N HIS A 13 9.63 -7.03 3.93
CA HIS A 13 10.23 -6.90 5.26
C HIS A 13 10.75 -5.47 5.56
N LYS A 14 10.81 -4.60 4.55
CA LYS A 14 11.23 -3.20 4.70
C LYS A 14 10.08 -2.25 5.00
N ILE A 15 8.87 -2.77 5.10
CA ILE A 15 7.70 -2.00 5.53
C ILE A 15 7.93 -1.55 6.97
N PRO A 16 7.60 -0.30 7.35
CA PRO A 16 7.83 0.19 8.70
C PRO A 16 7.29 -0.73 9.78
N ASP A 17 8.08 -0.92 10.84
CA ASP A 17 7.72 -1.82 11.95
C ASP A 17 6.38 -1.48 12.58
N GLU A 18 6.07 -0.20 12.72
CA GLU A 18 4.80 0.21 13.33
C GLU A 18 3.59 -0.24 12.51
N LEU A 19 3.72 -0.29 11.18
CA LEU A 19 2.67 -0.81 10.32
C LEU A 19 2.59 -2.33 10.41
N GLN A 20 3.74 -3.01 10.50
CA GLN A 20 3.76 -4.46 10.68
C GLN A 20 3.10 -4.89 12.00
N LYS A 21 3.21 -4.07 13.05
CA LYS A 21 2.61 -4.34 14.36
C LYS A 21 1.12 -4.01 14.43
N THR A 22 0.59 -3.29 13.45
CA THR A 22 -0.81 -2.94 13.39
C THR A 22 -1.56 -4.04 12.63
N PRO A 23 -2.55 -4.73 13.23
CA PRO A 23 -3.21 -5.88 12.61
C PRO A 23 -4.28 -5.47 11.58
N HIS A 24 -3.90 -4.66 10.61
CA HIS A 24 -4.78 -4.14 9.57
C HIS A 24 -4.43 -4.68 8.19
N TRP A 25 -3.93 -5.93 8.14
CA TRP A 25 -3.40 -6.47 6.89
C TRP A 25 -4.39 -7.38 6.19
N VAL A 26 -4.45 -7.21 4.88
CA VAL A 26 -5.17 -8.08 3.96
C VAL A 26 -4.18 -8.52 2.88
N VAL A 27 -4.58 -9.45 2.05
CA VAL A 27 -3.88 -9.78 0.81
C VAL A 27 -4.78 -9.40 -0.35
N TRP A 28 -4.21 -9.21 -1.53
CA TRP A 28 -5.00 -8.85 -2.70
C TRP A 28 -4.63 -9.71 -3.88
N ARG A 29 -5.57 -9.86 -4.79
CA ARG A 29 -5.39 -10.57 -6.04
C ARG A 29 -5.82 -9.69 -7.19
N LEU A 30 -4.96 -9.61 -8.19
CA LEU A 30 -5.30 -8.92 -9.42
C LEU A 30 -6.24 -9.83 -10.22
N VAL A 31 -7.43 -9.33 -10.51
CA VAL A 31 -8.42 -10.01 -11.34
C VAL A 31 -8.73 -9.14 -12.54
N ASP A 32 -9.15 -9.75 -13.63
CA ASP A 32 -9.44 -9.05 -14.88
C ASP A 32 -10.83 -9.42 -15.40
N PRO A 33 -11.89 -9.11 -14.62
CA PRO A 33 -13.24 -9.35 -15.08
C PRO A 33 -13.56 -8.34 -16.21
N ASP A 34 -14.05 -8.84 -17.32
CA ASP A 34 -14.51 -8.00 -18.45
C ASP A 34 -13.44 -7.04 -19.00
N GLY A 35 -12.16 -7.43 -18.95
CA GLY A 35 -11.05 -6.63 -19.44
C GLY A 35 -10.64 -5.45 -18.56
N LYS A 36 -11.22 -5.35 -17.36
CA LYS A 36 -10.89 -4.31 -16.40
C LYS A 36 -10.14 -4.91 -15.21
N LYS A 37 -8.88 -4.52 -15.07
CA LYS A 37 -8.05 -5.00 -13.96
C LYS A 37 -8.53 -4.43 -12.64
N LYS A 38 -8.81 -5.31 -11.68
CA LYS A 38 -9.21 -4.94 -10.32
C LYS A 38 -8.33 -5.66 -9.30
N LYS A 39 -8.01 -4.97 -8.22
CA LYS A 39 -7.31 -5.54 -7.08
C LYS A 39 -8.33 -5.83 -5.99
N LEU A 40 -8.64 -7.11 -5.79
CA LEU A 40 -9.64 -7.52 -4.80
C LEU A 40 -8.94 -7.95 -3.51
N PRO A 41 -9.40 -7.45 -2.35
CA PRO A 41 -8.82 -7.84 -1.07
C PRO A 41 -9.41 -9.13 -0.53
N PHE A 42 -8.58 -9.89 0.18
CA PHE A 42 -8.97 -11.15 0.83
C PHE A 42 -8.41 -11.22 2.25
N ASP A 43 -9.17 -11.84 3.12
CA ASP A 43 -8.72 -12.17 4.47
C ASP A 43 -7.61 -13.23 4.36
N PRO A 44 -6.40 -12.94 4.86
CA PRO A 44 -5.28 -13.86 4.68
C PRO A 44 -5.42 -15.17 5.45
N VAL A 45 -6.29 -15.25 6.44
CA VAL A 45 -6.50 -16.47 7.24
C VAL A 45 -7.63 -17.31 6.66
N SER A 46 -8.80 -16.71 6.44
CA SER A 46 -9.96 -17.45 5.94
C SER A 46 -9.96 -17.67 4.43
N GLY A 47 -9.25 -16.83 3.69
CA GLY A 47 -9.28 -16.84 2.22
C GLY A 47 -10.57 -16.27 1.63
N LYS A 48 -11.47 -15.76 2.46
CA LYS A 48 -12.71 -15.12 2.00
C LYS A 48 -12.46 -13.66 1.63
N PRO A 49 -13.35 -13.06 0.82
CA PRO A 49 -13.23 -11.65 0.52
C PRO A 49 -13.14 -10.79 1.77
N ALA A 50 -12.24 -9.80 1.75
CA ALA A 50 -12.09 -8.84 2.84
C ALA A 50 -12.77 -7.53 2.48
N SER A 51 -13.08 -6.73 3.50
CA SER A 51 -13.68 -5.41 3.34
C SER A 51 -12.87 -4.36 4.08
N PRO A 52 -12.57 -3.20 3.46
CA PRO A 52 -11.90 -2.09 4.14
C PRO A 52 -12.72 -1.46 5.27
N THR A 53 -13.97 -1.87 5.43
CA THR A 53 -14.86 -1.39 6.51
C THR A 53 -15.18 -2.45 7.54
N ASP A 54 -14.69 -3.67 7.38
CA ASP A 54 -14.92 -4.78 8.32
C ASP A 54 -13.61 -5.25 8.94
N PRO A 55 -13.28 -4.80 10.18
CA PRO A 55 -12.04 -5.19 10.85
C PRO A 55 -11.86 -6.69 11.10
N GLN A 56 -12.94 -7.46 11.08
CA GLN A 56 -12.86 -8.91 11.26
C GLN A 56 -12.19 -9.60 10.08
N THR A 57 -12.09 -8.93 8.94
CA THR A 57 -11.46 -9.47 7.73
C THR A 57 -9.99 -9.10 7.60
N TRP A 58 -9.44 -8.33 8.56
CA TRP A 58 -8.03 -7.92 8.58
C TRP A 58 -7.26 -8.77 9.58
N GLN A 59 -6.00 -9.05 9.30
CA GLN A 59 -5.18 -9.92 10.13
C GLN A 59 -3.81 -9.31 10.40
N ALA A 60 -3.00 -10.02 11.16
CA ALA A 60 -1.63 -9.62 11.44
C ALA A 60 -0.76 -9.66 10.17
N PHE A 61 0.29 -8.87 10.15
CA PHE A 61 1.25 -8.82 9.03
C PHE A 61 1.80 -10.22 8.68
N ASP A 62 2.20 -10.99 9.69
CA ASP A 62 2.76 -12.33 9.47
C ASP A 62 1.77 -13.28 8.79
N ASP A 63 0.48 -13.17 9.13
CA ASP A 63 -0.56 -13.98 8.50
C ASP A 63 -0.70 -13.62 7.00
N ALA A 64 -0.66 -12.32 6.71
CA ALA A 64 -0.74 -11.84 5.32
C ALA A 64 0.49 -12.27 4.53
N LEU A 65 1.67 -12.17 5.13
CA LEU A 65 2.93 -12.56 4.49
C LEU A 65 2.93 -14.06 4.18
N ARG A 66 2.52 -14.90 5.12
CA ARG A 66 2.41 -16.35 4.92
C ARG A 66 1.40 -16.70 3.83
N ALA A 67 0.27 -16.01 3.79
CA ALA A 67 -0.74 -16.25 2.76
C ALA A 67 -0.19 -15.93 1.35
N CYS A 68 0.55 -14.85 1.22
CA CYS A 68 1.20 -14.53 -0.05
C CYS A 68 2.19 -15.60 -0.48
N GLU A 69 2.98 -16.14 0.46
CA GLU A 69 3.95 -17.19 0.19
C GLU A 69 3.28 -18.50 -0.23
N ARG A 70 2.25 -18.90 0.50
CA ARG A 70 1.60 -20.20 0.35
C ARG A 70 0.59 -20.23 -0.80
N ASP A 71 -0.24 -19.21 -0.89
CA ASP A 71 -1.43 -19.22 -1.74
C ASP A 71 -1.31 -18.38 -3.00
N GLY A 72 -0.17 -17.73 -3.20
CA GLY A 72 0.13 -17.03 -4.46
C GLY A 72 -0.68 -15.76 -4.70
N TYR A 73 -1.09 -15.06 -3.63
CA TYR A 73 -1.72 -13.74 -3.79
C TYR A 73 -0.76 -12.76 -4.45
N SER A 74 -1.32 -11.75 -5.08
CA SER A 74 -0.52 -10.75 -5.82
C SER A 74 0.29 -9.85 -4.91
N GLY A 75 -0.18 -9.58 -3.68
CA GLY A 75 0.55 -8.76 -2.73
C GLY A 75 -0.18 -8.53 -1.43
N LEU A 76 0.41 -7.65 -0.62
CA LEU A 76 -0.10 -7.24 0.69
C LEU A 76 -0.92 -5.96 0.58
N GLY A 77 -1.88 -5.79 1.46
CA GLY A 77 -2.64 -4.57 1.60
C GLY A 77 -2.74 -4.14 3.06
N PHE A 78 -2.60 -2.85 3.30
CA PHE A 78 -2.79 -2.25 4.62
C PHE A 78 -4.09 -1.43 4.62
N VAL A 79 -4.97 -1.70 5.57
CA VAL A 79 -6.27 -1.03 5.66
C VAL A 79 -6.17 0.17 6.60
N PHE A 80 -6.58 1.33 6.12
CA PHE A 80 -6.71 2.53 6.93
C PHE A 80 -8.06 2.51 7.65
N SER A 81 -8.04 2.79 8.94
CA SER A 81 -9.20 2.82 9.81
C SER A 81 -9.26 4.14 10.58
N GLU A 82 -10.44 4.53 11.00
CA GLU A 82 -10.61 5.72 11.86
C GLU A 82 -9.82 5.61 13.16
N ASP A 83 -9.59 4.39 13.64
CA ASP A 83 -8.92 4.11 14.91
C ASP A 83 -7.40 4.15 14.84
N ASP A 84 -6.80 4.13 13.65
CA ASP A 84 -5.37 4.25 13.50
C ASP A 84 -4.94 5.71 13.29
N PRO A 85 -3.66 6.04 13.54
CA PRO A 85 -3.18 7.42 13.37
C PRO A 85 -2.71 7.76 11.96
N TYR A 86 -3.01 6.94 10.97
CA TYR A 86 -2.38 7.03 9.65
C TYR A 86 -3.26 7.66 8.59
N CYS A 87 -2.59 8.29 7.62
CA CYS A 87 -3.18 8.78 6.39
C CYS A 87 -2.32 8.31 5.22
N GLY A 88 -2.95 7.81 4.18
CA GLY A 88 -2.28 7.38 2.96
C GLY A 88 -2.51 8.36 1.82
N ILE A 89 -1.45 8.66 1.09
CA ILE A 89 -1.50 9.53 -0.09
C ILE A 89 -1.08 8.69 -1.29
N ASP A 90 -1.97 8.60 -2.27
CA ASP A 90 -1.76 7.84 -3.49
C ASP A 90 -1.53 8.81 -4.65
N LEU A 91 -0.37 8.71 -5.27
CA LEU A 91 0.00 9.48 -6.46
C LEU A 91 0.02 8.53 -7.66
N ASP A 92 -0.90 8.74 -8.59
CA ASP A 92 -1.01 7.91 -9.79
C ASP A 92 -0.44 8.61 -11.02
N HIS A 93 0.14 7.83 -11.95
CA HIS A 93 0.62 8.31 -13.25
C HIS A 93 1.62 9.46 -13.16
N VAL A 94 2.50 9.42 -12.17
CA VAL A 94 3.46 10.49 -11.90
C VAL A 94 4.90 10.06 -12.08
N ARG A 95 5.15 8.82 -12.46
CA ARG A 95 6.47 8.25 -12.62
C ARG A 95 6.61 7.53 -13.95
N ASN A 96 7.71 7.77 -14.64
CA ASN A 96 8.09 7.00 -15.82
C ASN A 96 8.76 5.71 -15.36
N PRO A 97 8.16 4.52 -15.60
CA PRO A 97 8.71 3.27 -15.11
C PRO A 97 10.02 2.86 -15.81
N GLU A 98 10.28 3.39 -17.01
CA GLU A 98 11.52 3.11 -17.75
C GLU A 98 12.70 3.89 -17.22
N THR A 99 12.52 5.18 -16.90
CA THR A 99 13.59 6.06 -16.44
C THR A 99 13.65 6.18 -14.91
N GLY A 100 12.56 5.87 -14.22
CA GLY A 100 12.44 6.08 -12.78
C GLY A 100 12.21 7.51 -12.37
N GLN A 101 11.99 8.41 -13.32
CA GLN A 101 11.81 9.82 -13.03
C GLN A 101 10.35 10.15 -12.70
N PHE A 102 10.19 10.94 -11.62
CA PHE A 102 8.89 11.46 -11.23
C PHE A 102 8.64 12.82 -11.88
N GLU A 103 7.35 13.13 -12.08
CA GLU A 103 6.94 14.50 -12.41
C GLU A 103 7.47 15.45 -11.33
N PRO A 104 7.96 16.66 -11.73
CA PRO A 104 8.56 17.58 -10.76
C PRO A 104 7.68 17.93 -9.56
N TRP A 105 6.38 18.14 -9.79
CA TRP A 105 5.44 18.45 -8.71
C TRP A 105 5.27 17.29 -7.73
N ALA A 106 5.25 16.05 -8.25
CA ALA A 106 5.13 14.87 -7.42
C ALA A 106 6.38 14.66 -6.57
N ARG A 107 7.56 14.82 -7.15
CA ARG A 107 8.82 14.73 -6.42
C ARG A 107 8.91 15.77 -5.31
N GLU A 108 8.47 17.00 -5.59
CA GLU A 108 8.45 18.07 -4.60
C GLU A 108 7.49 17.73 -3.44
N LEU A 109 6.31 17.21 -3.75
CA LEU A 109 5.34 16.80 -2.74
C LEU A 109 5.88 15.68 -1.86
N ILE A 110 6.49 14.66 -2.46
CA ILE A 110 7.09 13.54 -1.73
C ILE A 110 8.14 14.04 -0.75
N LYS A 111 9.03 14.95 -1.21
CA LYS A 111 10.07 15.55 -0.36
C LYS A 111 9.50 16.36 0.79
N ARG A 112 8.43 17.12 0.53
CA ARG A 112 7.78 17.94 1.57
C ARG A 112 7.12 17.11 2.64
N LEU A 113 6.48 16.01 2.27
CA LEU A 113 5.86 15.11 3.22
C LEU A 113 6.90 14.42 4.09
N ASP A 114 8.06 14.12 3.53
CA ASP A 114 9.24 13.57 4.24
C ASP A 114 8.87 12.43 5.19
N SER A 115 8.14 11.46 4.68
CA SER A 115 7.68 10.29 5.42
C SER A 115 7.91 9.04 4.59
N TYR A 116 7.62 7.87 5.15
CA TYR A 116 7.73 6.62 4.42
C TYR A 116 6.98 6.69 3.11
N SER A 117 7.68 6.45 2.03
CA SER A 117 7.16 6.48 0.67
C SER A 117 7.67 5.27 -0.08
N GLU A 118 6.79 4.66 -0.87
CA GLU A 118 7.14 3.46 -1.65
C GLU A 118 6.58 3.55 -3.06
N LEU A 119 7.14 2.75 -3.96
CA LEU A 119 6.59 2.59 -5.30
C LEU A 119 5.25 1.88 -5.23
N SER A 120 4.30 2.33 -6.05
CA SER A 120 3.06 1.58 -6.27
C SER A 120 3.33 0.28 -7.04
N PRO A 121 2.41 -0.72 -6.98
CA PRO A 121 2.60 -1.98 -7.71
C PRO A 121 2.82 -1.82 -9.21
N SER A 122 2.22 -0.82 -9.82
CA SER A 122 2.37 -0.55 -11.26
C SER A 122 3.74 0.03 -11.61
N GLY A 123 4.46 0.60 -10.64
CA GLY A 123 5.70 1.33 -10.90
C GLY A 123 5.52 2.72 -11.47
N THR A 124 4.28 3.15 -11.72
CA THR A 124 3.96 4.46 -12.30
C THR A 124 3.56 5.50 -11.28
N GLY A 125 3.46 5.13 -10.01
CA GLY A 125 3.06 6.02 -8.94
C GLY A 125 3.79 5.76 -7.64
N ALA A 126 3.32 6.39 -6.58
CA ALA A 126 3.87 6.26 -5.25
C ALA A 126 2.78 6.27 -4.20
N HIS A 127 3.04 5.57 -3.10
CA HIS A 127 2.22 5.59 -1.89
C HIS A 127 3.05 6.22 -0.77
N ILE A 128 2.49 7.24 -0.12
CA ILE A 128 3.12 7.90 1.02
C ILE A 128 2.20 7.69 2.23
N ILE A 129 2.78 7.31 3.36
CA ILE A 129 2.03 7.14 4.60
C ILE A 129 2.57 8.14 5.62
N VAL A 130 1.67 8.95 6.17
CA VAL A 130 2.00 9.94 7.20
C VAL A 130 1.15 9.67 8.44
N ARG A 131 1.64 10.13 9.59
CA ARG A 131 0.90 10.09 10.84
C ARG A 131 0.07 11.37 10.95
N ALA A 132 -1.13 11.31 10.41
CA ALA A 132 -2.07 12.43 10.41
C ALA A 132 -3.48 11.91 10.14
N LYS A 133 -4.47 12.71 10.50
CA LYS A 133 -5.86 12.45 10.10
C LYS A 133 -6.38 13.67 9.35
N VAL A 134 -7.10 13.41 8.28
CA VAL A 134 -7.71 14.46 7.47
C VAL A 134 -9.17 14.58 7.88
N PRO A 135 -9.62 15.77 8.34
CA PRO A 135 -11.04 15.94 8.67
C PRO A 135 -11.91 15.72 7.44
N GLY A 136 -12.91 14.85 7.59
CA GLY A 136 -13.86 14.59 6.53
C GLY A 136 -13.49 13.35 5.70
N THR A 137 -14.23 13.19 4.63
CA THR A 137 -14.12 12.05 3.75
C THR A 137 -13.04 12.23 2.70
N ARG A 138 -12.73 11.12 2.04
CA ARG A 138 -11.89 10.96 0.87
C ARG A 138 -11.78 12.23 0.02
N ARG A 139 -10.53 12.63 -0.25
CA ARG A 139 -10.24 13.72 -1.18
C ARG A 139 -9.53 13.19 -2.40
N ARG A 140 -10.03 13.55 -3.56
CA ARG A 140 -9.42 13.21 -4.85
C ARG A 140 -9.32 14.46 -5.70
N LYS A 141 -8.12 14.70 -6.23
CA LYS A 141 -7.89 15.75 -7.21
C LYS A 141 -6.89 15.24 -8.24
N SER A 142 -7.35 15.09 -9.49
CA SER A 142 -6.50 14.58 -10.57
C SER A 142 -5.85 13.25 -10.20
N ASP A 143 -4.53 13.18 -10.15
CA ASP A 143 -3.75 11.98 -9.86
C ASP A 143 -3.39 11.81 -8.37
N ILE A 144 -4.04 12.57 -7.49
CA ILE A 144 -3.82 12.51 -6.04
C ILE A 144 -5.07 12.03 -5.33
N GLU A 145 -4.93 10.99 -4.51
CA GLU A 145 -5.99 10.54 -3.61
C GLU A 145 -5.45 10.49 -2.18
N ILE A 146 -6.25 10.92 -1.22
CA ILE A 146 -5.90 10.92 0.20
C ILE A 146 -6.92 10.09 0.96
N TYR A 147 -6.43 9.12 1.75
CA TYR A 147 -7.26 8.21 2.51
C TYR A 147 -6.83 8.15 3.96
N ASP A 148 -7.77 8.19 4.89
CA ASP A 148 -7.50 7.96 6.31
C ASP A 148 -8.45 6.92 6.93
N ALA A 149 -9.41 6.42 6.17
CA ALA A 149 -10.32 5.37 6.61
C ALA A 149 -10.99 4.68 5.42
N ALA A 150 -11.50 3.48 5.63
CA ALA A 150 -12.32 2.71 4.70
C ALA A 150 -11.66 2.45 3.34
N ARG A 151 -10.33 2.36 3.32
CA ARG A 151 -9.53 2.08 2.13
C ARG A 151 -8.31 1.25 2.50
N TYR A 152 -7.76 0.54 1.53
CA TYR A 152 -6.47 -0.13 1.72
C TYR A 152 -5.48 0.26 0.63
N PHE A 153 -4.21 0.28 0.99
CA PHE A 153 -3.11 0.43 0.04
C PHE A 153 -2.49 -0.93 -0.25
N CYS A 154 -2.20 -1.18 -1.52
CA CYS A 154 -1.31 -2.27 -1.90
C CYS A 154 0.10 -1.88 -1.49
N MET A 155 0.69 -2.62 -0.56
CA MET A 155 1.99 -2.30 0.02
C MET A 155 3.07 -3.13 -0.65
N THR A 156 4.05 -2.48 -1.26
CA THR A 156 5.15 -3.14 -1.96
C THR A 156 6.40 -3.29 -1.09
N GLY A 157 6.61 -2.38 -0.15
CA GLY A 157 7.85 -2.29 0.60
C GLY A 157 9.02 -1.73 -0.21
N GLU A 158 8.81 -1.35 -1.46
CA GLU A 158 9.83 -0.74 -2.31
C GLU A 158 9.98 0.74 -1.98
N ARG A 159 10.69 1.01 -0.88
CA ARG A 159 10.90 2.36 -0.39
C ARG A 159 11.62 3.21 -1.44
N LEU A 160 11.13 4.43 -1.63
CA LEU A 160 11.78 5.38 -2.51
C LEU A 160 13.13 5.81 -1.93
N GLU A 161 14.13 5.90 -2.79
CA GLU A 161 15.48 6.26 -2.41
C GLU A 161 15.51 7.63 -1.73
N GLY A 162 16.24 7.73 -0.62
CA GLY A 162 16.38 8.97 0.14
C GLY A 162 15.24 9.32 1.07
N MET A 163 14.15 8.51 1.06
CA MET A 163 13.00 8.78 1.92
C MET A 163 13.11 8.03 3.27
N PRO A 164 12.44 8.53 4.33
CA PRO A 164 12.47 7.89 5.65
C PRO A 164 12.02 6.43 5.63
N ARG A 165 12.58 5.64 6.53
CA ARG A 165 12.18 4.25 6.76
C ARG A 165 10.97 4.15 7.68
N THR A 166 10.61 5.25 8.32
CA THR A 166 9.55 5.32 9.32
C THR A 166 8.43 6.25 8.84
N VAL A 167 7.26 6.07 9.44
CA VAL A 167 6.12 6.96 9.22
C VAL A 167 6.32 8.20 10.08
N GLU A 168 6.19 9.37 9.48
CA GLU A 168 6.40 10.67 10.13
C GLU A 168 5.09 11.47 10.18
N GLU A 169 5.09 12.54 10.98
CA GLU A 169 3.93 13.42 11.08
C GLU A 169 3.86 14.42 9.92
#